data_6a7b7ccf2c57789eae6f42467a2b9b57
#
_entry.id   6a7b7ccf2c57789eae6f42467a2b9b57
#
_cell.length_a   1.000
_cell.length_b   1.000
_cell.length_c   1.000
_cell.angle_alpha   90.00
_cell.angle_beta   90.00
_cell.angle_gamma   90.00
#
_symmetry.space_group_name_H-M   'P 1'
#
loop_
_entity.id
_entity.type
_entity.pdbx_description
1 polymer ?
#
loop_
_entity_poly.entity_id
_entity_poly.type
_entity_poly.pdbx_seq_one_letter_code
_entity_poly.pdbx_strand_id
1 'polypeptide(L)'
;GFDRLTNYVGIRKSMYYLIGGNTGSGKTSFIDDAFVLNPVDWALSKEGIASGVKVKVWYRSMERSRAYKMAKWMSRKIFVDQGILIPVGKLLGWKEVMTKDEHDLYLHYKDYMNELCEVVTLIDGPENPVGIAKELKAYALERGTIEQLDKHNKIYVPDDPNEITLVVIDHVGLLKTTKDQPTKKDAIDKMSDELRYARDFYGYSPVVVS
;
A
#
# COMPACT_ATOMS: atom_id res chain seq x y z
N GLY A 1 -12.33 -10.67 5.66
CA GLY A 1 -11.34 -11.13 4.69
C GLY A 1 -11.96 -11.90 3.54
N PHE A 2 -11.15 -12.31 2.61
CA PHE A 2 -11.57 -13.17 1.50
C PHE A 2 -11.32 -14.64 1.93
N ASP A 3 -12.23 -15.24 2.69
CA ASP A 3 -12.03 -16.53 3.37
C ASP A 3 -11.54 -17.66 2.45
N ARG A 4 -12.02 -17.69 1.20
CA ARG A 4 -11.52 -18.65 0.22
C ARG A 4 -10.10 -18.40 -0.22
N LEU A 5 -9.69 -17.14 -0.31
CA LEU A 5 -8.34 -16.76 -0.75
C LEU A 5 -7.32 -16.90 0.38
N THR A 6 -7.69 -16.51 1.61
CA THR A 6 -6.80 -16.58 2.78
C THR A 6 -6.37 -18.01 3.12
N ASN A 7 -7.15 -19.01 2.75
CA ASN A 7 -6.77 -20.42 2.90
C ASN A 7 -5.61 -20.82 1.97
N TYR A 8 -5.37 -20.09 0.88
CA TYR A 8 -4.35 -20.43 -0.13
C TYR A 8 -3.25 -19.38 -0.24
N VAL A 9 -3.57 -18.12 0.01
CA VAL A 9 -2.63 -16.99 -0.15
C VAL A 9 -2.61 -16.18 1.14
N GLY A 10 -1.55 -16.37 1.94
CA GLY A 10 -1.27 -15.52 3.10
C GLY A 10 -0.33 -14.38 2.76
N ILE A 11 -0.41 -13.28 3.50
CA ILE A 11 0.61 -12.22 3.45
C ILE A 11 1.85 -12.73 4.17
N ARG A 12 2.99 -12.68 3.49
CA ARG A 12 4.27 -13.15 4.01
C ARG A 12 5.37 -12.15 3.66
N LYS A 13 6.38 -12.06 4.52
CA LYS A 13 7.60 -11.28 4.26
C LYS A 13 8.30 -11.79 3.01
N SER A 14 8.86 -10.88 2.22
CA SER A 14 9.62 -11.18 0.99
C SER A 14 8.83 -11.96 -0.07
N MET A 15 7.52 -11.79 -0.13
CA MET A 15 6.67 -12.40 -1.16
C MET A 15 6.30 -11.37 -2.22
N TYR A 16 6.32 -11.75 -3.49
CA TYR A 16 5.92 -10.92 -4.62
C TYR A 16 4.51 -11.30 -5.09
N TYR A 17 3.58 -10.35 -5.09
CA TYR A 17 2.19 -10.54 -5.51
C TYR A 17 1.93 -9.76 -6.80
N LEU A 18 1.41 -10.42 -7.82
CA LEU A 18 0.98 -9.80 -9.06
C LEU A 18 -0.53 -9.98 -9.22
N ILE A 19 -1.25 -8.86 -9.33
CA ILE A 19 -2.69 -8.81 -9.51
C ILE A 19 -3.00 -8.28 -10.90
N GLY A 20 -3.42 -9.19 -11.79
CA GLY A 20 -3.82 -8.88 -13.15
C GLY A 20 -5.33 -8.94 -13.34
N GLY A 21 -5.84 -8.16 -14.31
CA GLY A 21 -7.26 -8.21 -14.68
C GLY A 21 -7.65 -7.03 -15.57
N ASN A 22 -8.83 -7.15 -16.20
CA ASN A 22 -9.33 -6.12 -17.09
C ASN A 22 -9.62 -4.79 -16.36
N THR A 23 -9.63 -3.68 -17.09
CA THR A 23 -10.06 -2.38 -16.57
C THR A 23 -11.49 -2.50 -16.00
N GLY A 24 -11.74 -1.92 -14.84
CA GLY A 24 -13.04 -1.98 -14.18
C GLY A 24 -13.34 -3.29 -13.43
N SER A 25 -12.43 -4.28 -13.41
CA SER A 25 -12.64 -5.55 -12.70
C SER A 25 -12.52 -5.48 -11.18
N GLY A 26 -12.25 -4.29 -10.62
CA GLY A 26 -12.16 -4.10 -9.17
C GLY A 26 -10.77 -4.36 -8.55
N LYS A 27 -9.70 -4.48 -9.37
CA LYS A 27 -8.33 -4.73 -8.90
C LYS A 27 -7.91 -3.81 -7.74
N THR A 28 -8.03 -2.51 -7.93
CA THR A 28 -7.71 -1.50 -6.91
C THR A 28 -8.50 -1.69 -5.62
N SER A 29 -9.80 -2.02 -5.72
CA SER A 29 -10.64 -2.27 -4.52
C SER A 29 -10.21 -3.55 -3.81
N PHE A 30 -9.91 -4.61 -4.58
CA PHE A 30 -9.38 -5.85 -4.03
C PHE A 30 -8.06 -5.65 -3.28
N ILE A 31 -7.14 -4.86 -3.86
CA ILE A 31 -5.83 -4.59 -3.23
C ILE A 31 -6.00 -3.73 -1.99
N ASP A 32 -6.83 -2.67 -2.07
CA ASP A 32 -7.14 -1.83 -0.93
C ASP A 32 -7.64 -2.68 0.26
N ASP A 33 -8.51 -3.66 0.00
CA ASP A 33 -9.01 -4.55 1.04
C ASP A 33 -8.00 -5.61 1.48
N ALA A 34 -7.42 -6.35 0.52
CA ALA A 34 -6.64 -7.55 0.82
C ALA A 34 -5.22 -7.23 1.35
N PHE A 35 -4.60 -6.14 0.87
CA PHE A 35 -3.20 -5.82 1.13
C PHE A 35 -2.98 -4.50 1.89
N VAL A 36 -4.04 -3.73 2.15
CA VAL A 36 -3.94 -2.49 2.94
C VAL A 36 -4.84 -2.57 4.17
N LEU A 37 -6.16 -2.50 3.99
CA LEU A 37 -7.07 -2.28 5.10
C LEU A 37 -7.17 -3.50 6.03
N ASN A 38 -7.39 -4.70 5.50
CA ASN A 38 -7.48 -5.89 6.34
C ASN A 38 -6.17 -6.22 7.09
N PRO A 39 -4.96 -6.14 6.48
CA PRO A 39 -3.71 -6.30 7.21
C PRO A 39 -3.49 -5.25 8.29
N VAL A 40 -3.89 -3.99 8.04
CA VAL A 40 -3.79 -2.91 9.03
C VAL A 40 -4.80 -3.13 10.15
N ASP A 41 -6.08 -3.42 9.83
CA ASP A 41 -7.10 -3.72 10.83
C ASP A 41 -6.68 -4.90 11.73
N TRP A 42 -6.07 -5.94 11.14
CA TRP A 42 -5.53 -7.04 11.91
C TRP A 42 -4.36 -6.62 12.80
N ALA A 43 -3.39 -5.87 12.26
CA ALA A 43 -2.21 -5.43 13.02
C ALA A 43 -2.58 -4.52 14.21
N LEU A 44 -3.67 -3.75 14.08
CA LEU A 44 -4.23 -2.91 15.15
C LEU A 44 -5.16 -3.68 16.11
N SER A 45 -5.53 -4.93 15.79
CA SER A 45 -6.35 -5.76 16.66
C SER A 45 -5.56 -6.29 17.87
N LYS A 46 -6.30 -6.76 18.90
CA LYS A 46 -5.68 -7.40 20.08
C LYS A 46 -4.79 -8.60 19.70
N GLU A 47 -5.22 -9.40 18.72
CA GLU A 47 -4.48 -10.58 18.24
C GLU A 47 -3.22 -10.15 17.50
N GLY A 48 -3.31 -9.16 16.62
CA GLY A 48 -2.15 -8.62 15.90
C GLY A 48 -1.11 -8.03 16.84
N ILE A 49 -1.54 -7.22 17.80
CA ILE A 49 -0.64 -6.64 18.83
C ILE A 49 0.01 -7.75 19.66
N ALA A 50 -0.74 -8.75 20.09
CA ALA A 50 -0.23 -9.87 20.87
C ALA A 50 0.76 -10.75 20.08
N SER A 51 0.64 -10.80 18.75
CA SER A 51 1.56 -11.55 17.88
C SER A 51 2.96 -10.94 17.79
N GLY A 52 3.10 -9.65 18.10
CA GLY A 52 4.34 -8.88 17.92
C GLY A 52 4.69 -8.56 16.46
N VAL A 53 3.86 -8.98 15.50
CA VAL A 53 4.05 -8.68 14.07
C VAL A 53 3.57 -7.28 13.78
N LYS A 54 4.41 -6.46 13.16
CA LYS A 54 4.05 -5.14 12.67
C LYS A 54 3.83 -5.16 11.17
N VAL A 55 2.83 -4.42 10.71
CA VAL A 55 2.57 -4.22 9.29
C VAL A 55 2.82 -2.77 8.95
N LYS A 56 3.51 -2.54 7.84
CA LYS A 56 3.66 -1.23 7.20
C LYS A 56 3.31 -1.36 5.73
N VAL A 57 2.72 -0.32 5.19
CA VAL A 57 2.34 -0.27 3.78
C VAL A 57 2.94 0.97 3.14
N TRP A 58 3.76 0.79 2.12
CA TRP A 58 4.18 1.85 1.23
C TRP A 58 3.36 1.75 -0.06
N TYR A 59 2.50 2.73 -0.32
CA TYR A 59 1.52 2.69 -1.41
C TYR A 59 1.79 3.82 -2.41
N ARG A 60 2.10 3.45 -3.65
CA ARG A 60 2.14 4.40 -4.78
C ARG A 60 0.84 4.31 -5.58
N SER A 61 -0.03 5.30 -5.44
CA SER A 61 -1.26 5.46 -6.21
C SER A 61 -0.99 6.33 -7.44
N MET A 62 -0.93 5.72 -8.62
CA MET A 62 -0.62 6.47 -9.85
C MET A 62 -1.88 7.01 -10.54
N GLU A 63 -3.04 6.44 -10.26
CA GLU A 63 -4.30 6.81 -10.91
C GLU A 63 -5.12 7.80 -10.08
N ARG A 64 -5.15 7.61 -8.76
CA ARG A 64 -6.02 8.37 -7.87
C ARG A 64 -5.20 9.20 -6.88
N SER A 65 -5.69 10.40 -6.58
CA SER A 65 -5.08 11.27 -5.58
C SER A 65 -5.15 10.65 -4.18
N ARG A 66 -4.23 11.06 -3.31
CA ARG A 66 -4.19 10.70 -1.89
C ARG A 66 -5.53 11.01 -1.21
N ALA A 67 -6.08 12.20 -1.43
CA ALA A 67 -7.37 12.59 -0.85
C ALA A 67 -8.51 11.65 -1.25
N TYR A 68 -8.57 11.27 -2.53
CA TYR A 68 -9.58 10.32 -3.00
C TYR A 68 -9.43 8.93 -2.36
N LYS A 69 -8.22 8.43 -2.27
CA LYS A 69 -7.94 7.13 -1.63
C LYS A 69 -8.33 7.13 -0.15
N MET A 70 -7.93 8.16 0.59
CA MET A 70 -8.28 8.30 2.01
C MET A 70 -9.80 8.37 2.22
N ALA A 71 -10.51 9.17 1.42
CA ALA A 71 -11.96 9.25 1.49
C ALA A 71 -12.64 7.91 1.13
N LYS A 72 -12.11 7.19 0.15
CA LYS A 72 -12.60 5.85 -0.22
C LYS A 72 -12.41 4.83 0.92
N TRP A 73 -11.26 4.84 1.57
CA TRP A 73 -10.96 3.95 2.69
C TRP A 73 -11.84 4.27 3.90
N MET A 74 -12.05 5.55 4.21
CA MET A 74 -12.99 5.96 5.26
C MET A 74 -14.42 5.52 4.93
N SER A 75 -14.92 5.78 3.72
CA SER A 75 -16.25 5.33 3.26
C SER A 75 -16.43 3.81 3.44
N ARG A 76 -15.41 3.04 3.05
CA ARG A 76 -15.40 1.58 3.20
C ARG A 76 -15.41 1.17 4.67
N LYS A 77 -14.61 1.80 5.53
CA LYS A 77 -14.56 1.48 6.97
C LYS A 77 -15.90 1.72 7.64
N ILE A 78 -16.50 2.88 7.41
CA ILE A 78 -17.84 3.21 7.90
C ILE A 78 -18.88 2.18 7.42
N PHE A 79 -18.83 1.81 6.14
CA PHE A 79 -19.76 0.82 5.59
C PHE A 79 -19.59 -0.57 6.22
N VAL A 80 -18.37 -1.02 6.43
CA VAL A 80 -18.10 -2.34 7.03
C VAL A 80 -18.59 -2.40 8.47
N ASP A 81 -18.37 -1.33 9.24
CA ASP A 81 -18.68 -1.32 10.68
C ASP A 81 -20.14 -0.98 10.97
N GLN A 82 -20.76 -0.10 10.16
CA GLN A 82 -22.10 0.48 10.43
C GLN A 82 -23.15 0.13 9.38
N GLY A 83 -22.76 -0.46 8.24
CA GLY A 83 -23.68 -0.67 7.11
C GLY A 83 -24.08 0.61 6.36
N ILE A 84 -23.47 1.77 6.68
CA ILE A 84 -23.82 3.08 6.13
C ILE A 84 -22.78 3.46 5.07
N LEU A 85 -23.24 3.66 3.84
CA LEU A 85 -22.39 4.10 2.74
C LEU A 85 -22.43 5.63 2.61
N ILE A 86 -21.31 6.29 2.93
CA ILE A 86 -21.10 7.70 2.63
C ILE A 86 -20.30 7.80 1.31
N PRO A 87 -20.89 8.35 0.23
CA PRO A 87 -20.18 8.45 -1.05
C PRO A 87 -18.89 9.27 -0.96
N VAL A 88 -17.84 8.84 -1.66
CA VAL A 88 -16.53 9.52 -1.67
C VAL A 88 -16.64 11.00 -2.04
N GLY A 89 -17.50 11.34 -3.04
CA GLY A 89 -17.73 12.72 -3.46
C GLY A 89 -18.32 13.59 -2.34
N LYS A 90 -19.09 13.01 -1.44
CA LYS A 90 -19.68 13.67 -0.27
C LYS A 90 -18.62 13.94 0.80
N LEU A 91 -17.75 12.94 1.09
CA LEU A 91 -16.61 13.08 1.99
C LEU A 91 -15.59 14.14 1.52
N LEU A 92 -15.46 14.30 0.20
CA LEU A 92 -14.59 15.31 -0.41
C LEU A 92 -15.26 16.67 -0.64
N GLY A 93 -16.55 16.81 -0.33
CA GLY A 93 -17.29 18.06 -0.54
C GLY A 93 -17.50 18.44 -2.00
N TRP A 94 -17.50 17.48 -2.95
CA TRP A 94 -17.56 17.78 -4.37
C TRP A 94 -18.96 18.05 -4.91
N LYS A 95 -19.99 17.38 -4.39
CA LYS A 95 -21.35 17.44 -4.97
C LYS A 95 -22.46 17.67 -3.94
N GLU A 96 -22.33 17.10 -2.78
CA GLU A 96 -23.34 17.11 -1.73
C GLU A 96 -22.72 17.42 -0.39
N VAL A 97 -23.49 18.08 0.46
CA VAL A 97 -23.08 18.30 1.86
C VAL A 97 -23.46 17.08 2.68
N MET A 98 -22.59 16.66 3.59
CA MET A 98 -22.92 15.61 4.56
C MET A 98 -24.07 16.06 5.44
N THR A 99 -24.97 15.15 5.76
CA THR A 99 -25.94 15.35 6.84
C THR A 99 -25.22 15.44 8.19
N LYS A 100 -25.92 15.88 9.22
CA LYS A 100 -25.34 15.91 10.57
C LYS A 100 -24.88 14.52 11.02
N ASP A 101 -25.69 13.49 10.81
CA ASP A 101 -25.36 12.10 11.22
C ASP A 101 -24.15 11.56 10.44
N GLU A 102 -24.05 11.85 9.15
CA GLU A 102 -22.87 11.48 8.34
C GLU A 102 -21.61 12.22 8.79
N HIS A 103 -21.73 13.49 9.19
CA HIS A 103 -20.63 14.26 9.72
C HIS A 103 -20.18 13.75 11.09
N ASP A 104 -21.10 13.37 11.94
CA ASP A 104 -20.81 12.79 13.25
C ASP A 104 -20.08 11.42 13.10
N LEU A 105 -20.52 10.60 12.12
CA LEU A 105 -19.80 9.38 11.74
C LEU A 105 -18.38 9.68 11.22
N TYR A 106 -18.24 10.64 10.32
CA TYR A 106 -16.92 11.07 9.82
C TYR A 106 -15.98 11.44 10.97
N LEU A 107 -16.45 12.20 11.95
CA LEU A 107 -15.65 12.59 13.12
C LEU A 107 -15.29 11.39 14.00
N HIS A 108 -16.23 10.44 14.17
CA HIS A 108 -15.98 9.22 14.94
C HIS A 108 -14.85 8.36 14.38
N TYR A 109 -14.72 8.29 13.04
CA TYR A 109 -13.68 7.51 12.38
C TYR A 109 -12.36 8.27 12.14
N LYS A 110 -12.25 9.51 12.60
CA LYS A 110 -11.03 10.31 12.41
C LYS A 110 -9.81 9.68 13.07
N ASP A 111 -9.95 9.14 14.27
CA ASP A 111 -8.83 8.53 15.00
C ASP A 111 -8.34 7.27 14.28
N TYR A 112 -9.24 6.41 13.82
CA TYR A 112 -8.88 5.28 12.97
C TYR A 112 -8.10 5.71 11.71
N MET A 113 -8.50 6.79 11.06
CA MET A 113 -7.79 7.30 9.88
C MET A 113 -6.41 7.86 10.23
N ASN A 114 -6.23 8.43 11.43
CA ASN A 114 -4.92 8.84 11.92
C ASN A 114 -4.02 7.62 12.16
N GLU A 115 -4.52 6.59 12.84
CA GLU A 115 -3.79 5.33 13.05
C GLU A 115 -3.43 4.65 11.73
N LEU A 116 -4.34 4.65 10.74
CA LEU A 116 -4.07 4.16 9.39
C LEU A 116 -2.91 4.93 8.74
N CYS A 117 -2.85 6.25 8.91
CA CYS A 117 -1.76 7.09 8.37
C CYS A 117 -0.40 6.82 9.03
N GLU A 118 -0.35 6.33 10.27
CA GLU A 118 0.89 5.90 10.93
C GLU A 118 1.43 4.59 10.35
N VAL A 119 0.55 3.78 9.77
CA VAL A 119 0.90 2.48 9.18
C VAL A 119 1.11 2.57 7.68
N VAL A 120 0.36 3.43 6.98
CA VAL A 120 0.33 3.54 5.52
C VAL A 120 0.98 4.83 5.04
N THR A 121 2.11 4.72 4.37
CA THR A 121 2.71 5.81 3.59
C THR A 121 2.09 5.84 2.21
N LEU A 122 1.15 6.74 1.98
CA LEU A 122 0.43 6.90 0.71
C LEU A 122 1.01 8.05 -0.10
N ILE A 123 1.52 7.74 -1.29
CA ILE A 123 2.09 8.69 -2.24
C ILE A 123 1.29 8.61 -3.54
N ASP A 124 0.88 9.74 -4.09
CA ASP A 124 0.12 9.80 -5.34
C ASP A 124 0.92 10.37 -6.53
N GLY A 125 0.36 10.15 -7.70
CA GLY A 125 0.95 10.58 -8.97
C GLY A 125 1.92 9.59 -9.60
N PRO A 126 2.00 9.63 -10.95
CA PRO A 126 2.88 8.75 -11.72
C PRO A 126 4.35 9.14 -11.51
N GLU A 127 5.21 8.13 -11.42
CA GLU A 127 6.66 8.27 -11.30
C GLU A 127 7.37 7.23 -12.20
N ASN A 128 8.64 7.40 -12.46
CA ASN A 128 9.46 6.45 -13.18
C ASN A 128 10.09 5.40 -12.22
N PRO A 129 10.52 4.23 -12.72
CA PRO A 129 11.05 3.16 -11.89
C PRO A 129 12.24 3.57 -11.01
N VAL A 130 13.13 4.41 -11.53
CA VAL A 130 14.32 4.87 -10.79
C VAL A 130 13.94 5.81 -9.65
N GLY A 131 12.94 6.68 -9.87
CA GLY A 131 12.38 7.55 -8.82
C GLY A 131 11.78 6.73 -7.70
N ILE A 132 10.94 5.74 -8.04
CA ILE A 132 10.33 4.82 -7.06
C ILE A 132 11.40 4.04 -6.29
N ALA A 133 12.43 3.52 -6.97
CA ALA A 133 13.52 2.82 -6.30
C ALA A 133 14.27 3.69 -5.30
N LYS A 134 14.48 4.98 -5.61
CA LYS A 134 15.08 5.95 -4.68
C LYS A 134 14.19 6.20 -3.46
N GLU A 135 12.88 6.34 -3.68
CA GLU A 135 11.92 6.51 -2.58
C GLU A 135 11.88 5.28 -1.67
N LEU A 136 11.86 4.06 -2.25
CA LEU A 136 11.90 2.81 -1.48
C LEU A 136 13.20 2.66 -0.69
N LYS A 137 14.33 3.08 -1.26
CA LYS A 137 15.60 3.12 -0.54
C LYS A 137 15.57 4.11 0.62
N ALA A 138 15.05 5.31 0.41
CA ALA A 138 14.90 6.31 1.49
C ALA A 138 14.01 5.77 2.61
N TYR A 139 12.87 5.18 2.25
CA TYR A 139 11.95 4.54 3.20
C TYR A 139 12.61 3.40 3.98
N ALA A 140 13.50 2.61 3.34
CA ALA A 140 14.25 1.57 4.02
C ALA A 140 15.27 2.15 5.03
N LEU A 141 15.96 3.25 4.67
CA LEU A 141 16.95 3.89 5.55
C LEU A 141 16.34 4.62 6.75
N GLU A 142 15.05 4.91 6.73
CA GLU A 142 14.30 5.41 7.89
C GLU A 142 13.92 4.30 8.87
N ARG A 143 14.11 3.01 8.51
CA ARG A 143 13.63 1.82 9.22
C ARG A 143 14.68 0.75 9.39
N GLY A 144 15.91 1.09 9.15
CA GLY A 144 17.04 0.18 9.27
C GLY A 144 18.31 0.74 8.66
N THR A 145 19.35 -0.06 8.69
CA THR A 145 20.68 0.33 8.23
C THR A 145 21.21 -0.63 7.16
N ILE A 146 22.08 -0.11 6.31
CA ILE A 146 22.83 -0.95 5.36
C ILE A 146 24.24 -1.15 5.92
N GLU A 147 24.56 -2.38 6.26
CA GLU A 147 25.85 -2.77 6.80
C GLU A 147 26.74 -3.40 5.72
N GLN A 148 28.03 -3.06 5.76
CA GLN A 148 29.02 -3.67 4.91
C GLN A 148 29.56 -4.94 5.59
N LEU A 149 29.29 -6.11 5.02
CA LEU A 149 29.80 -7.38 5.54
C LEU A 149 31.25 -7.63 5.13
N ASP A 150 31.57 -7.34 3.85
CA ASP A 150 32.90 -7.47 3.29
C ASP A 150 33.08 -6.47 2.12
N LYS A 151 34.21 -6.55 1.40
CA LYS A 151 34.53 -5.62 0.29
C LYS A 151 33.44 -5.55 -0.80
N HIS A 152 32.62 -6.59 -0.97
CA HIS A 152 31.67 -6.71 -2.06
C HIS A 152 30.21 -6.88 -1.60
N ASN A 153 29.99 -7.33 -0.35
CA ASN A 153 28.69 -7.72 0.15
C ASN A 153 28.16 -6.73 1.18
N LYS A 154 26.91 -6.33 0.97
CA LYS A 154 26.12 -5.49 1.88
C LYS A 154 24.86 -6.22 2.28
N ILE A 155 24.40 -5.99 3.49
CA ILE A 155 23.10 -6.45 3.98
C ILE A 155 22.28 -5.26 4.46
N TYR A 156 20.98 -5.40 4.43
CA TYR A 156 20.06 -4.51 5.11
C TYR A 156 19.64 -5.13 6.44
N VAL A 157 19.80 -4.38 7.51
CA VAL A 157 19.40 -4.77 8.87
C VAL A 157 18.21 -3.88 9.26
N PRO A 158 16.97 -4.42 9.32
CA PRO A 158 15.82 -3.66 9.76
C PRO A 158 15.88 -3.37 11.26
N ASP A 159 15.39 -2.20 11.69
CA ASP A 159 15.27 -1.84 13.11
C ASP A 159 14.32 -2.79 13.85
N ASP A 160 13.26 -3.27 13.15
CA ASP A 160 12.34 -4.27 13.67
C ASP A 160 12.28 -5.49 12.74
N PRO A 161 12.83 -6.64 13.14
CA PRO A 161 12.82 -7.85 12.31
C PRO A 161 11.41 -8.45 12.13
N ASN A 162 10.43 -8.08 12.98
CA ASN A 162 9.04 -8.55 12.91
C ASN A 162 8.18 -7.66 12.01
N GLU A 163 8.72 -6.59 11.44
CA GLU A 163 7.98 -5.73 10.51
C GLU A 163 7.84 -6.41 9.13
N ILE A 164 6.60 -6.44 8.64
CA ILE A 164 6.26 -6.82 7.27
C ILE A 164 5.90 -5.54 6.52
N THR A 165 6.71 -5.16 5.55
CA THR A 165 6.46 -4.01 4.69
C THR A 165 5.87 -4.45 3.36
N LEU A 166 4.63 -4.06 3.09
CA LEU A 166 3.97 -4.22 1.79
C LEU A 166 4.27 -3.01 0.89
N VAL A 167 4.75 -3.25 -0.33
CA VAL A 167 5.02 -2.19 -1.32
C VAL A 167 3.99 -2.30 -2.44
N VAL A 168 2.98 -1.45 -2.40
CA VAL A 168 1.87 -1.48 -3.36
C VAL A 168 2.13 -0.49 -4.51
N ILE A 169 2.06 -0.98 -5.75
CA ILE A 169 2.15 -0.19 -6.99
C ILE A 169 0.83 -0.30 -7.75
N ASP A 170 0.02 0.74 -7.71
CA ASP A 170 -1.32 0.78 -8.33
C ASP A 170 -1.41 1.93 -9.35
N HIS A 171 -1.26 1.68 -10.67
CA HIS A 171 -0.87 0.44 -11.36
C HIS A 171 0.31 0.70 -12.29
N VAL A 172 1.09 -0.35 -12.61
CA VAL A 172 2.35 -0.24 -13.39
C VAL A 172 2.18 0.32 -14.81
N GLY A 173 0.99 0.23 -15.40
CA GLY A 173 0.70 0.81 -16.72
C GLY A 173 0.84 2.35 -16.78
N LEU A 174 0.85 3.04 -15.63
CA LEU A 174 0.99 4.50 -15.53
C LEU A 174 2.41 4.96 -15.20
N LEU A 175 3.39 4.05 -15.09
CA LEU A 175 4.79 4.41 -14.90
C LEU A 175 5.25 5.41 -15.98
N LYS A 176 6.03 6.41 -15.57
CA LYS A 176 6.69 7.31 -16.53
C LYS A 176 7.85 6.62 -17.22
N THR A 177 7.99 6.87 -18.50
CA THR A 177 9.17 6.49 -19.29
C THR A 177 10.31 7.46 -19.06
N THR A 178 11.53 7.02 -19.32
CA THR A 178 12.75 7.85 -19.28
C THR A 178 13.55 7.66 -20.57
N LYS A 179 14.66 8.37 -20.71
CA LYS A 179 15.56 8.16 -21.87
C LYS A 179 16.12 6.73 -21.91
N ASP A 180 16.40 6.16 -20.74
CA ASP A 180 16.95 4.80 -20.60
C ASP A 180 15.85 3.72 -20.64
N GLN A 181 14.59 4.09 -20.40
CA GLN A 181 13.39 3.23 -20.51
C GLN A 181 12.37 3.94 -21.42
N PRO A 182 12.58 3.94 -22.77
CA PRO A 182 11.79 4.76 -23.68
C PRO A 182 10.38 4.24 -23.93
N THR A 183 10.11 2.96 -23.63
CA THR A 183 8.78 2.38 -23.80
C THR A 183 8.13 2.04 -22.45
N LYS A 184 6.81 1.88 -22.43
CA LYS A 184 6.08 1.41 -21.24
C LYS A 184 6.55 0.02 -20.81
N LYS A 185 6.87 -0.85 -21.77
CA LYS A 185 7.42 -2.18 -21.48
C LYS A 185 8.75 -2.06 -20.74
N ASP A 186 9.68 -1.25 -21.25
CA ASP A 186 10.99 -1.06 -20.61
C ASP A 186 10.85 -0.51 -19.17
N ALA A 187 9.91 0.42 -18.97
CA ALA A 187 9.61 0.95 -17.64
C ALA A 187 9.02 -0.12 -16.70
N ILE A 188 8.14 -0.99 -17.20
CA ILE A 188 7.54 -2.08 -16.40
C ILE A 188 8.60 -3.13 -16.06
N ASP A 189 9.43 -3.53 -17.03
CA ASP A 189 10.51 -4.48 -16.84
C ASP A 189 11.51 -3.95 -15.80
N LYS A 190 11.92 -2.68 -15.91
CA LYS A 190 12.80 -2.03 -14.93
C LYS A 190 12.15 -1.97 -13.54
N MET A 191 10.85 -1.63 -13.45
CA MET A 191 10.15 -1.60 -12.17
C MET A 191 10.10 -2.98 -11.51
N SER A 192 9.89 -4.03 -12.30
CA SER A 192 9.92 -5.41 -11.82
C SER A 192 11.28 -5.78 -11.23
N ASP A 193 12.38 -5.35 -11.86
CA ASP A 193 13.74 -5.56 -11.37
C ASP A 193 13.97 -4.81 -10.04
N GLU A 194 13.56 -3.55 -9.96
CA GLU A 194 13.71 -2.75 -8.73
C GLU A 194 12.87 -3.33 -7.58
N LEU A 195 11.67 -3.83 -7.85
CA LEU A 195 10.83 -4.46 -6.84
C LEU A 195 11.39 -5.83 -6.40
N ARG A 196 11.99 -6.60 -7.31
CA ARG A 196 12.71 -7.83 -6.93
C ARG A 196 13.89 -7.50 -6.03
N TYR A 197 14.66 -6.47 -6.37
CA TYR A 197 15.75 -6.00 -5.51
C TYR A 197 15.22 -5.57 -4.14
N ALA A 198 14.14 -4.81 -4.07
CA ALA A 198 13.55 -4.38 -2.80
C ALA A 198 13.07 -5.57 -1.95
N ARG A 199 12.51 -6.61 -2.60
CA ARG A 199 12.14 -7.87 -1.93
C ARG A 199 13.36 -8.59 -1.37
N ASP A 200 14.39 -8.77 -2.19
CA ASP A 200 15.52 -9.64 -1.85
C ASP A 200 16.49 -8.94 -0.89
N PHE A 201 16.64 -7.61 -1.02
CA PHE A 201 17.60 -6.85 -0.22
C PHE A 201 16.98 -6.24 1.04
N TYR A 202 15.78 -5.60 0.93
CA TYR A 202 15.12 -4.98 2.09
C TYR A 202 14.12 -5.91 2.79
N GLY A 203 13.79 -7.07 2.22
CA GLY A 203 12.79 -7.97 2.76
C GLY A 203 11.35 -7.50 2.53
N TYR A 204 11.12 -6.58 1.60
CA TYR A 204 9.79 -6.05 1.29
C TYR A 204 8.92 -7.05 0.55
N SER A 205 7.61 -6.84 0.57
CA SER A 205 6.65 -7.68 -0.13
C SER A 205 5.92 -6.85 -1.18
N PRO A 206 6.41 -6.85 -2.45
CA PRO A 206 5.77 -6.12 -3.54
C PRO A 206 4.39 -6.65 -3.88
N VAL A 207 3.44 -5.74 -4.10
CA VAL A 207 2.07 -5.97 -4.55
C VAL A 207 1.84 -5.10 -5.78
N VAL A 208 1.81 -5.71 -6.95
CA VAL A 208 1.79 -5.02 -8.24
C VAL A 208 0.48 -5.22 -8.95
N VAL A 209 -0.11 -4.12 -9.43
CA VAL A 209 -1.35 -4.10 -10.21
C VAL A 209 -1.03 -3.88 -11.69
N SER A 210 -1.61 -4.74 -12.51
CA SER A 210 -1.49 -4.68 -13.98
C SER A 210 -2.85 -4.71 -14.67
#